data_4c376cb6a0273e6d08a79a0e999d99be
#
_entry.id   4c376cb6a0273e6d08a79a0e999d99be
#
_cell.length_a   1.000
_cell.length_b   1.000
_cell.length_c   1.000
_cell.angle_alpha   90.00
_cell.angle_beta   90.00
_cell.angle_gamma   90.00
#
_symmetry.space_group_name_H-M   'P 1'
#
loop_
_entity.id
_entity.type
_entity.pdbx_description
1 polymer ?
#
loop_
_entity_poly.entity_id
_entity_poly.type
_entity_poly.pdbx_seq_one_letter_code
_entity_poly.pdbx_strand_id
1 'polypeptide(L)'
;MKKLITAISALIFTAGTLANTIELTVHHAPGGPSDAITRFIAKDLPNNYVVQNRPGAQGRIAMRQVLKGESVVAATMSQIYVTNPMIFKDLEYNPNLDLEILATVAIMPNLLVCGKNLGFKNIDDFVKYEGKSLSFAVNGYGSNEHIATESLLTKLKMKHLIIPYASGGNKGVIDVLAGNVDCSFANLAAIKGFIGDSRINVLLSSHDIRIKGIPTWDTQFNEAYPYQSYICLVIAKSMSNVTKKKIVNDLNKVFANNSFKDAVFNLGLIPVATSEVWSTNAVLKSNKLLEYFITNNKLNISQWRIFLKFY
;
A
#
# COMPACT_ATOMS: atom_id res chain seq x y z
N MET A 1 -20.96 -57.87 -53.19
CA MET A 1 -19.72 -57.12 -52.93
C MET A 1 -20.15 -55.73 -52.43
N LYS A 2 -20.23 -55.55 -51.12
CA LYS A 2 -20.62 -54.26 -50.52
C LYS A 2 -19.32 -53.49 -50.20
N LYS A 3 -19.15 -52.32 -50.78
CA LYS A 3 -18.03 -51.39 -50.52
C LYS A 3 -18.34 -50.62 -49.25
N LEU A 4 -17.51 -50.85 -48.24
CA LEU A 4 -17.51 -50.10 -46.97
C LEU A 4 -16.72 -48.80 -47.19
N ILE A 5 -17.41 -47.66 -47.16
CA ILE A 5 -16.76 -46.33 -47.19
C ILE A 5 -16.55 -45.90 -45.74
N THR A 6 -15.31 -45.93 -45.30
CA THR A 6 -14.91 -45.45 -43.98
C THR A 6 -14.67 -43.91 -44.06
N ALA A 7 -15.61 -43.17 -43.49
CA ALA A 7 -15.43 -41.70 -43.33
C ALA A 7 -14.52 -41.44 -42.13
N ILE A 8 -13.32 -40.98 -42.38
CA ILE A 8 -12.40 -40.45 -41.36
C ILE A 8 -12.80 -39.00 -41.09
N SER A 9 -13.51 -38.77 -39.98
CA SER A 9 -13.77 -37.44 -39.46
C SER A 9 -12.51 -36.93 -38.82
N ALA A 10 -11.78 -36.02 -39.50
CA ALA A 10 -10.67 -35.27 -38.91
C ALA A 10 -11.24 -34.30 -37.88
N LEU A 11 -11.07 -34.62 -36.57
CA LEU A 11 -11.25 -33.67 -35.48
C LEU A 11 -10.12 -32.62 -35.60
N ILE A 12 -10.44 -31.46 -36.14
CA ILE A 12 -9.57 -30.30 -36.06
C ILE A 12 -9.63 -29.82 -34.58
N PHE A 13 -8.70 -30.26 -33.79
CA PHE A 13 -8.42 -29.65 -32.48
C PHE A 13 -7.88 -28.23 -32.77
N THR A 14 -8.74 -27.24 -32.74
CA THR A 14 -8.30 -25.85 -32.64
C THR A 14 -7.65 -25.75 -31.26
N ALA A 15 -6.30 -25.80 -31.26
CA ALA A 15 -5.52 -25.38 -30.12
C ALA A 15 -5.78 -23.87 -29.92
N GLY A 16 -6.87 -23.58 -29.20
CA GLY A 16 -7.07 -22.25 -28.65
C GLY A 16 -5.81 -21.96 -27.84
N THR A 17 -5.03 -20.97 -28.25
CA THR A 17 -3.95 -20.42 -27.46
C THR A 17 -4.56 -20.07 -26.10
N LEU A 18 -4.33 -20.92 -25.10
CA LEU A 18 -4.61 -20.59 -23.71
C LEU A 18 -3.78 -19.31 -23.45
N ALA A 19 -4.44 -18.17 -23.56
CA ALA A 19 -3.82 -16.91 -23.20
C ALA A 19 -3.34 -17.09 -21.74
N ASN A 20 -2.03 -17.09 -21.52
CA ASN A 20 -1.46 -17.27 -20.20
C ASN A 20 -2.12 -16.29 -19.24
N THR A 21 -2.76 -16.81 -18.22
CA THR A 21 -3.44 -16.03 -17.20
C THR A 21 -2.37 -15.22 -16.44
N ILE A 22 -2.57 -13.91 -16.33
CA ILE A 22 -1.71 -13.02 -15.57
C ILE A 22 -2.40 -12.77 -14.23
N GLU A 23 -1.74 -13.18 -13.16
CA GLU A 23 -2.25 -12.91 -11.81
C GLU A 23 -1.93 -11.46 -11.40
N LEU A 24 -2.96 -10.72 -11.00
CA LEU A 24 -2.83 -9.45 -10.28
C LEU A 24 -2.88 -9.75 -8.79
N THR A 25 -1.71 -9.91 -8.21
CA THR A 25 -1.55 -10.26 -6.79
C THR A 25 -1.74 -9.04 -5.91
N VAL A 26 -2.51 -9.17 -4.85
CA VAL A 26 -2.67 -8.13 -3.81
C VAL A 26 -2.09 -8.65 -2.51
N HIS A 27 -1.12 -7.93 -1.93
CA HIS A 27 -0.42 -8.37 -0.72
C HIS A 27 -1.18 -8.09 0.58
N HIS A 28 -2.37 -7.52 0.50
CA HIS A 28 -3.28 -7.27 1.61
C HIS A 28 -4.56 -8.10 1.50
N ALA A 29 -5.30 -8.18 2.62
CA ALA A 29 -6.63 -8.78 2.63
C ALA A 29 -7.60 -8.03 1.72
N PRO A 30 -8.68 -8.70 1.23
CA PRO A 30 -9.72 -8.04 0.44
C PRO A 30 -10.33 -6.82 1.14
N GLY A 31 -10.75 -5.82 0.35
CA GLY A 31 -11.45 -4.62 0.81
C GLY A 31 -10.54 -3.44 1.20
N GLY A 32 -9.22 -3.62 1.24
CA GLY A 32 -8.28 -2.52 1.46
C GLY A 32 -8.02 -1.69 0.19
N PRO A 33 -7.31 -0.53 0.30
CA PRO A 33 -7.05 0.36 -0.83
C PRO A 33 -6.33 -0.32 -2.01
N SER A 34 -5.33 -1.16 -1.73
CA SER A 34 -4.60 -1.91 -2.78
C SER A 34 -5.49 -2.92 -3.49
N ASP A 35 -6.43 -3.58 -2.78
CA ASP A 35 -7.38 -4.49 -3.37
C ASP A 35 -8.39 -3.75 -4.26
N ALA A 36 -8.98 -2.69 -3.75
CA ALA A 36 -9.97 -1.90 -4.45
C ALA A 36 -9.41 -1.31 -5.76
N ILE A 37 -8.20 -0.74 -5.73
CA ILE A 37 -7.55 -0.19 -6.93
C ILE A 37 -7.18 -1.28 -7.92
N THR A 38 -6.71 -2.44 -7.44
CA THR A 38 -6.36 -3.58 -8.32
C THR A 38 -7.59 -4.13 -9.04
N ARG A 39 -8.72 -4.26 -8.34
CA ARG A 39 -9.99 -4.68 -8.96
C ARG A 39 -10.52 -3.65 -9.94
N PHE A 40 -10.35 -2.36 -9.65
CA PHE A 40 -10.71 -1.31 -10.59
C PHE A 40 -9.87 -1.40 -11.87
N ILE A 41 -8.56 -1.58 -11.74
CA ILE A 41 -7.65 -1.79 -12.90
C ILE A 41 -8.08 -3.04 -13.67
N ALA A 42 -8.32 -4.16 -12.98
CA ALA A 42 -8.68 -5.44 -13.60
C ALA A 42 -9.97 -5.38 -14.43
N LYS A 43 -10.92 -4.52 -14.06
CA LYS A 43 -12.21 -4.37 -14.76
C LYS A 43 -12.02 -3.93 -16.21
N ASP A 44 -11.03 -3.08 -16.47
CA ASP A 44 -10.76 -2.51 -17.80
C ASP A 44 -9.63 -3.25 -18.53
N LEU A 45 -9.06 -4.30 -17.92
CA LEU A 45 -8.06 -5.17 -18.55
C LEU A 45 -8.71 -6.33 -19.31
N PRO A 46 -7.99 -6.97 -20.27
CA PRO A 46 -8.45 -8.20 -20.90
C PRO A 46 -8.78 -9.33 -19.91
N ASN A 47 -9.71 -10.23 -20.28
CA ASN A 47 -10.23 -11.30 -19.41
C ASN A 47 -9.19 -12.33 -18.92
N ASN A 48 -7.95 -12.26 -19.40
CA ASN A 48 -6.86 -13.12 -18.92
C ASN A 48 -6.13 -12.57 -17.70
N TYR A 49 -6.61 -11.47 -17.08
CA TYR A 49 -6.10 -10.96 -15.81
C TYR A 49 -7.03 -11.41 -14.66
N VAL A 50 -6.44 -11.96 -13.58
CA VAL A 50 -7.19 -12.47 -12.43
C VAL A 50 -6.65 -11.86 -11.15
N VAL A 51 -7.51 -11.25 -10.33
CA VAL A 51 -7.12 -10.67 -9.04
C VAL A 51 -7.09 -11.75 -7.96
N GLN A 52 -5.94 -11.87 -7.26
CA GLN A 52 -5.75 -12.79 -6.15
C GLN A 52 -5.16 -12.08 -4.92
N ASN A 53 -5.86 -12.14 -3.79
CA ASN A 53 -5.33 -11.65 -2.53
C ASN A 53 -4.45 -12.73 -1.89
N ARG A 54 -3.20 -12.35 -1.56
CA ARG A 54 -2.21 -13.21 -0.89
C ARG A 54 -1.65 -12.49 0.33
N PRO A 55 -2.49 -12.26 1.37
CA PRO A 55 -2.07 -11.55 2.57
C PRO A 55 -1.12 -12.39 3.43
N GLY A 56 -0.38 -11.70 4.31
CA GLY A 56 0.44 -12.34 5.32
C GLY A 56 1.93 -12.06 5.20
N ALA A 57 2.64 -12.28 6.31
CA ALA A 57 4.08 -12.10 6.46
C ALA A 57 4.60 -10.76 5.89
N GLN A 58 3.89 -9.66 6.12
CA GLN A 58 4.21 -8.31 5.60
C GLN A 58 4.38 -8.28 4.07
N GLY A 59 3.53 -9.03 3.34
CA GLY A 59 3.56 -9.10 1.88
C GLY A 59 4.56 -10.11 1.29
N ARG A 60 5.36 -10.82 2.11
CA ARG A 60 6.33 -11.82 1.62
C ARG A 60 5.65 -12.95 0.84
N ILE A 61 4.44 -13.35 1.24
CA ILE A 61 3.68 -14.39 0.53
C ILE A 61 3.36 -13.94 -0.90
N ALA A 62 2.93 -12.70 -1.08
CA ALA A 62 2.69 -12.14 -2.41
C ALA A 62 3.98 -12.02 -3.24
N MET A 63 5.10 -11.62 -2.62
CA MET A 63 6.39 -11.52 -3.30
C MET A 63 6.89 -12.88 -3.80
N ARG A 64 6.72 -13.97 -3.06
CA ARG A 64 7.03 -15.33 -3.55
C ARG A 64 6.30 -15.65 -4.85
N GLN A 65 5.06 -15.20 -5.00
CA GLN A 65 4.30 -15.40 -6.24
C GLN A 65 4.87 -14.57 -7.39
N VAL A 66 5.20 -13.30 -7.13
CA VAL A 66 5.80 -12.40 -8.12
C VAL A 66 7.13 -12.95 -8.65
N LEU A 67 7.97 -13.48 -7.78
CA LEU A 67 9.28 -14.04 -8.15
C LEU A 67 9.21 -15.22 -9.13
N LYS A 68 8.06 -15.88 -9.29
CA LYS A 68 7.85 -16.89 -10.33
C LYS A 68 7.82 -16.29 -11.75
N GLY A 69 7.72 -14.98 -11.89
CA GLY A 69 7.78 -14.27 -13.17
C GLY A 69 6.46 -14.26 -13.97
N GLU A 70 5.35 -14.64 -13.36
CA GLU A 70 4.04 -14.80 -14.04
C GLU A 70 2.94 -13.88 -13.47
N SER A 71 3.29 -13.03 -12.52
CA SER A 71 2.31 -12.17 -11.85
C SER A 71 2.80 -10.74 -11.67
N VAL A 72 1.83 -9.83 -11.49
CA VAL A 72 2.03 -8.43 -11.12
C VAL A 72 1.48 -8.22 -9.73
N VAL A 73 2.22 -7.59 -8.84
CA VAL A 73 1.72 -7.27 -7.50
C VAL A 73 1.41 -5.79 -7.36
N ALA A 74 0.24 -5.48 -6.80
CA ALA A 74 -0.07 -4.16 -6.28
C ALA A 74 0.48 -4.05 -4.86
N ALA A 75 1.58 -3.35 -4.69
CA ALA A 75 2.33 -3.31 -3.45
C ALA A 75 2.57 -1.89 -2.93
N THR A 76 2.67 -1.78 -1.62
CA THR A 76 3.13 -0.59 -0.93
C THR A 76 4.65 -0.56 -0.93
N MET A 77 5.24 0.42 -1.60
CA MET A 77 6.67 0.41 -1.92
C MET A 77 7.58 0.58 -0.73
N SER A 78 7.22 1.45 0.23
CA SER A 78 7.98 1.61 1.47
C SER A 78 8.16 0.28 2.22
N GLN A 79 7.12 -0.56 2.22
CA GLN A 79 7.16 -1.86 2.86
C GLN A 79 8.06 -2.85 2.12
N ILE A 80 7.87 -3.00 0.82
CA ILE A 80 8.57 -4.01 0.02
C ILE A 80 10.05 -3.67 -0.19
N TYR A 81 10.38 -2.39 -0.41
CA TYR A 81 11.73 -1.95 -0.74
C TYR A 81 12.56 -1.49 0.44
N VAL A 82 11.94 -1.06 1.55
CA VAL A 82 12.66 -0.48 2.68
C VAL A 82 12.46 -1.29 3.96
N THR A 83 11.22 -1.33 4.49
CA THR A 83 11.04 -1.90 5.83
C THR A 83 11.23 -3.41 5.88
N ASN A 84 10.77 -4.16 4.87
CA ASN A 84 10.98 -5.60 4.84
C ASN A 84 12.48 -5.99 4.79
N PRO A 85 13.34 -5.41 3.91
CA PRO A 85 14.78 -5.66 3.93
C PRO A 85 15.44 -5.33 5.27
N MET A 86 14.98 -4.31 5.98
CA MET A 86 15.53 -3.94 7.28
C MET A 86 15.06 -4.85 8.41
N ILE A 87 13.83 -5.39 8.32
CA ILE A 87 13.20 -6.17 9.39
C ILE A 87 13.57 -7.66 9.27
N PHE A 88 13.49 -8.26 8.07
CA PHE A 88 13.67 -9.69 7.87
C PHE A 88 15.09 -10.02 7.47
N LYS A 89 15.77 -10.85 8.28
CA LYS A 89 17.11 -11.37 7.94
C LYS A 89 17.08 -12.44 6.85
N ASP A 90 15.96 -13.14 6.75
CA ASP A 90 15.67 -14.25 5.84
C ASP A 90 14.74 -13.84 4.70
N LEU A 91 14.86 -12.59 4.24
CA LEU A 91 14.05 -12.09 3.13
C LEU A 91 14.43 -12.83 1.84
N GLU A 92 13.44 -13.45 1.21
CA GLU A 92 13.62 -14.34 0.05
C GLU A 92 13.79 -13.58 -1.27
N TYR A 93 13.90 -12.26 -1.22
CA TYR A 93 14.11 -11.40 -2.38
C TYR A 93 15.02 -10.22 -2.04
N ASN A 94 15.72 -9.74 -3.05
CA ASN A 94 16.39 -8.45 -3.03
C ASN A 94 15.60 -7.49 -3.93
N PRO A 95 14.94 -6.46 -3.36
CA PRO A 95 14.07 -5.59 -4.16
C PRO A 95 14.80 -4.91 -5.32
N ASN A 96 16.08 -4.58 -5.16
CA ASN A 96 16.86 -3.91 -6.20
C ASN A 96 17.36 -4.86 -7.30
N LEU A 97 17.51 -6.15 -7.01
CA LEU A 97 18.01 -7.16 -7.96
C LEU A 97 16.87 -7.92 -8.64
N ASP A 98 15.82 -8.25 -7.89
CA ASP A 98 14.80 -9.21 -8.32
C ASP A 98 13.51 -8.56 -8.82
N LEU A 99 13.24 -7.29 -8.41
CA LEU A 99 11.97 -6.62 -8.67
C LEU A 99 12.13 -5.42 -9.61
N GLU A 100 11.07 -5.15 -10.37
CA GLU A 100 10.94 -4.01 -11.27
C GLU A 100 9.59 -3.33 -11.06
N ILE A 101 9.58 -2.00 -10.94
CA ILE A 101 8.37 -1.20 -10.84
C ILE A 101 7.85 -0.93 -12.24
N LEU A 102 6.68 -1.47 -12.57
CA LEU A 102 6.03 -1.23 -13.87
C LEU A 102 5.30 0.12 -13.91
N ALA A 103 4.62 0.45 -12.82
CA ALA A 103 3.84 1.67 -12.75
C ALA A 103 3.65 2.12 -11.29
N THR A 104 3.61 3.42 -11.06
CA THR A 104 3.10 4.01 -9.83
C THR A 104 1.64 4.38 -10.05
N VAL A 105 0.76 3.83 -9.22
CA VAL A 105 -0.69 3.96 -9.36
C VAL A 105 -1.20 5.15 -8.58
N ALA A 106 -0.81 5.24 -7.30
CA ALA A 106 -1.33 6.24 -6.38
C ALA A 106 -0.38 6.52 -5.22
N ILE A 107 -0.55 7.69 -4.59
CA ILE A 107 -0.06 7.97 -3.25
C ILE A 107 -1.17 7.68 -2.26
N MET A 108 -0.82 7.11 -1.12
CA MET A 108 -1.72 6.80 -0.02
C MET A 108 -1.48 7.79 1.12
N PRO A 109 -2.33 8.83 1.27
CA PRO A 109 -2.19 9.79 2.36
C PRO A 109 -2.54 9.13 3.70
N ASN A 110 -1.75 9.45 4.73
CA ASN A 110 -1.99 9.04 6.11
C ASN A 110 -2.49 10.25 6.92
N LEU A 111 -3.46 10.00 7.78
CA LEU A 111 -4.09 11.01 8.62
C LEU A 111 -3.96 10.64 10.09
N LEU A 112 -3.57 11.60 10.91
CA LEU A 112 -3.62 11.48 12.35
C LEU A 112 -5.06 11.63 12.83
N VAL A 113 -5.58 10.57 13.42
CA VAL A 113 -6.92 10.48 13.98
C VAL A 113 -6.80 10.18 15.47
N CYS A 114 -7.47 10.97 16.32
CA CYS A 114 -7.49 10.76 17.75
C CYS A 114 -8.91 10.74 18.31
N GLY A 115 -9.11 10.01 19.39
CA GLY A 115 -10.37 10.00 20.12
C GLY A 115 -10.73 11.39 20.65
N LYS A 116 -11.98 11.79 20.50
CA LYS A 116 -12.46 13.13 20.91
C LYS A 116 -12.46 13.32 22.43
N ASN A 117 -12.49 12.22 23.18
CA ASN A 117 -12.36 12.19 24.64
C ASN A 117 -11.01 12.75 25.15
N LEU A 118 -9.99 12.82 24.29
CA LEU A 118 -8.69 13.42 24.60
C LEU A 118 -8.71 14.96 24.60
N GLY A 119 -9.76 15.57 24.05
CA GLY A 119 -9.93 17.01 24.01
C GLY A 119 -9.16 17.76 22.91
N PHE A 120 -8.39 17.06 22.06
CA PHE A 120 -7.68 17.69 20.95
C PHE A 120 -8.64 18.19 19.88
N LYS A 121 -8.71 19.50 19.67
CA LYS A 121 -9.56 20.14 18.64
C LYS A 121 -8.82 20.30 17.32
N ASN A 122 -7.51 20.42 17.37
CA ASN A 122 -6.61 20.64 16.25
C ASN A 122 -5.22 20.05 16.55
N ILE A 123 -4.30 20.13 15.58
CA ILE A 123 -2.94 19.61 15.74
C ILE A 123 -2.12 20.36 16.78
N ASP A 124 -2.39 21.66 17.01
CA ASP A 124 -1.62 22.44 17.99
C ASP A 124 -1.92 21.98 19.42
N ASP A 125 -3.17 21.55 19.70
CA ASP A 125 -3.51 20.95 21.00
C ASP A 125 -2.72 19.64 21.20
N PHE A 126 -2.59 18.83 20.15
CA PHE A 126 -1.82 17.59 20.19
C PHE A 126 -0.31 17.86 20.37
N VAL A 127 0.25 18.81 19.65
CA VAL A 127 1.69 19.18 19.73
C VAL A 127 2.06 19.67 21.13
N LYS A 128 1.17 20.38 21.80
CA LYS A 128 1.36 20.92 23.17
C LYS A 128 1.02 19.94 24.28
N TYR A 129 0.64 18.70 23.93
CA TYR A 129 0.22 17.73 24.92
C TYR A 129 1.38 17.21 25.78
N GLU A 130 1.33 17.47 27.07
CA GLU A 130 2.33 17.05 28.06
C GLU A 130 1.79 15.97 29.03
N GLY A 131 0.68 15.33 28.69
CA GLY A 131 0.01 14.37 29.53
C GLY A 131 0.65 12.98 29.55
N LYS A 132 -0.15 11.96 29.82
CA LYS A 132 0.29 10.57 29.84
C LYS A 132 0.71 10.09 28.47
N SER A 133 1.52 9.01 28.41
CA SER A 133 1.83 8.31 27.16
C SER A 133 0.54 7.91 26.44
N LEU A 134 0.42 8.29 25.16
CA LEU A 134 -0.71 7.93 24.31
C LEU A 134 -0.46 6.61 23.59
N SER A 135 -1.53 5.85 23.36
CA SER A 135 -1.52 4.62 22.57
C SER A 135 -1.89 4.90 21.11
N PHE A 136 -1.16 4.25 20.17
CA PHE A 136 -1.36 4.43 18.73
C PHE A 136 -1.60 3.10 18.03
N ALA A 137 -2.74 2.97 17.38
CA ALA A 137 -3.05 1.84 16.52
C ALA A 137 -2.30 1.95 15.19
N VAL A 138 -1.65 0.87 14.76
CA VAL A 138 -0.94 0.76 13.48
C VAL A 138 -1.22 -0.58 12.80
N ASN A 139 -1.13 -0.67 11.48
CA ASN A 139 -1.37 -1.91 10.71
C ASN A 139 -0.16 -2.87 10.72
N GLY A 140 0.42 -3.07 11.90
CA GLY A 140 1.63 -3.86 12.09
C GLY A 140 2.91 -3.03 12.03
N TYR A 141 3.97 -3.60 12.61
CA TYR A 141 5.29 -2.95 12.62
C TYR A 141 5.85 -2.85 11.20
N GLY A 142 6.44 -1.69 10.85
CA GLY A 142 6.97 -1.42 9.51
C GLY A 142 5.92 -1.05 8.46
N SER A 143 4.63 -0.99 8.83
CA SER A 143 3.59 -0.44 7.96
C SER A 143 3.75 1.08 7.76
N ASN A 144 3.06 1.62 6.76
CA ASN A 144 3.05 3.07 6.54
C ASN A 144 2.50 3.85 7.72
N GLU A 145 1.46 3.34 8.34
CA GLU A 145 0.84 3.93 9.53
C GLU A 145 1.80 3.94 10.71
N HIS A 146 2.58 2.86 10.87
CA HIS A 146 3.62 2.80 11.89
C HIS A 146 4.72 3.82 11.65
N ILE A 147 5.24 3.91 10.43
CA ILE A 147 6.27 4.88 10.08
C ILE A 147 5.74 6.33 10.22
N ALA A 148 4.49 6.59 9.80
CA ALA A 148 3.87 7.90 9.99
C ALA A 148 3.77 8.29 11.47
N THR A 149 3.36 7.33 12.31
CA THR A 149 3.29 7.50 13.76
C THR A 149 4.67 7.84 14.33
N GLU A 150 5.68 7.00 14.05
CA GLU A 150 7.04 7.20 14.54
C GLU A 150 7.65 8.52 14.03
N SER A 151 7.34 8.93 12.80
CA SER A 151 7.81 10.20 12.23
C SER A 151 7.33 11.39 13.06
N LEU A 152 6.04 11.42 13.40
CA LEU A 152 5.47 12.50 14.20
C LEU A 152 5.97 12.46 15.65
N LEU A 153 5.90 11.30 16.29
CA LEU A 153 6.19 11.20 17.71
C LEU A 153 7.68 11.38 18.03
N THR A 154 8.58 10.94 17.15
CA THR A 154 10.01 11.21 17.23
C THR A 154 10.29 12.71 17.08
N LYS A 155 9.67 13.37 16.09
CA LYS A 155 9.78 14.82 15.91
C LYS A 155 9.33 15.60 17.15
N LEU A 156 8.23 15.19 17.76
CA LEU A 156 7.67 15.83 18.96
C LEU A 156 8.33 15.35 20.26
N LYS A 157 9.23 14.36 20.22
CA LYS A 157 9.83 13.71 21.38
C LYS A 157 8.79 13.18 22.38
N MET A 158 7.64 12.74 21.86
CA MET A 158 6.49 12.30 22.65
C MET A 158 6.63 10.82 23.04
N LYS A 159 6.41 10.51 24.33
CA LYS A 159 6.30 9.11 24.80
C LYS A 159 5.00 8.49 24.32
N HIS A 160 5.07 7.28 23.81
CA HIS A 160 3.92 6.61 23.21
C HIS A 160 3.98 5.09 23.37
N LEU A 161 2.85 4.42 23.07
CA LEU A 161 2.72 2.98 22.99
C LEU A 161 2.15 2.60 21.63
N ILE A 162 2.86 1.77 20.88
CA ILE A 162 2.38 1.24 19.61
C ILE A 162 1.55 -0.02 19.83
N ILE A 163 0.33 -0.04 19.28
CA ILE A 163 -0.59 -1.19 19.31
C ILE A 163 -0.70 -1.73 17.88
N PRO A 164 0.01 -2.82 17.53
CA PRO A 164 -0.01 -3.37 16.18
C PRO A 164 -1.26 -4.23 15.94
N TYR A 165 -1.90 -4.06 14.78
CA TYR A 165 -3.02 -4.86 14.29
C TYR A 165 -2.55 -5.71 13.10
N ALA A 166 -2.48 -7.03 13.28
CA ALA A 166 -1.88 -7.93 12.29
C ALA A 166 -2.66 -8.06 10.98
N SER A 167 -3.98 -7.85 11.02
CA SER A 167 -4.86 -8.05 9.85
C SER A 167 -4.96 -6.84 8.92
N GLY A 168 -4.35 -5.70 9.28
CA GLY A 168 -4.54 -4.46 8.54
C GLY A 168 -5.99 -3.96 8.60
N GLY A 169 -6.34 -3.06 7.68
CA GLY A 169 -7.72 -2.56 7.55
C GLY A 169 -8.10 -1.49 8.58
N ASN A 170 -9.40 -1.41 8.92
CA ASN A 170 -9.95 -0.33 9.72
C ASN A 170 -10.02 -0.64 11.23
N LYS A 171 -9.52 -1.82 11.67
CA LYS A 171 -9.70 -2.27 13.06
C LYS A 171 -9.11 -1.30 14.08
N GLY A 172 -7.91 -0.77 13.82
CA GLY A 172 -7.29 0.24 14.67
C GLY A 172 -8.14 1.52 14.78
N VAL A 173 -8.73 1.98 13.68
CA VAL A 173 -9.64 3.13 13.67
C VAL A 173 -10.91 2.86 14.44
N ILE A 174 -11.46 1.65 14.34
CA ILE A 174 -12.65 1.22 15.09
C ILE A 174 -12.35 1.25 16.60
N ASP A 175 -11.16 0.82 17.03
CA ASP A 175 -10.76 0.86 18.41
C ASP A 175 -10.51 2.29 18.92
N VAL A 176 -10.06 3.21 18.06
CA VAL A 176 -10.03 4.65 18.40
C VAL A 176 -11.45 5.20 18.57
N LEU A 177 -12.40 4.86 17.69
CA LEU A 177 -13.80 5.24 17.78
C LEU A 177 -14.46 4.69 19.07
N ALA A 178 -14.05 3.50 19.53
CA ALA A 178 -14.52 2.86 20.75
C ALA A 178 -13.82 3.40 22.02
N GLY A 179 -12.74 4.17 21.90
CA GLY A 179 -11.95 4.67 23.02
C GLY A 179 -11.00 3.62 23.63
N ASN A 180 -10.76 2.49 22.94
CA ASN A 180 -9.83 1.43 23.39
C ASN A 180 -8.38 1.80 23.11
N VAL A 181 -8.13 2.65 22.10
CA VAL A 181 -6.83 3.20 21.72
C VAL A 181 -6.98 4.70 21.52
N ASP A 182 -5.97 5.47 21.88
CA ASP A 182 -6.03 6.93 21.88
C ASP A 182 -6.04 7.53 20.47
N CYS A 183 -5.11 7.11 19.63
CA CYS A 183 -4.92 7.66 18.28
C CYS A 183 -4.53 6.57 17.27
N SER A 184 -4.58 6.94 15.99
CA SER A 184 -4.03 6.15 14.88
C SER A 184 -3.55 7.09 13.79
N PHE A 185 -2.43 6.78 13.14
CA PHE A 185 -2.26 7.20 11.76
C PHE A 185 -2.96 6.17 10.90
N ALA A 186 -3.93 6.61 10.11
CA ALA A 186 -4.69 5.75 9.22
C ALA A 186 -4.69 6.31 7.80
N ASN A 187 -4.72 5.46 6.79
CA ASN A 187 -4.87 5.95 5.43
C ASN A 187 -6.28 6.55 5.21
N LEU A 188 -6.38 7.53 4.32
CA LEU A 188 -7.64 8.24 4.06
C LEU A 188 -8.76 7.27 3.65
N ALA A 189 -8.46 6.22 2.89
CA ALA A 189 -9.45 5.22 2.50
C ALA A 189 -10.09 4.52 3.71
N ALA A 190 -9.31 4.28 4.78
CA ALA A 190 -9.79 3.63 5.99
C ALA A 190 -10.71 4.52 6.84
N ILE A 191 -10.50 5.84 6.81
CA ILE A 191 -11.24 6.78 7.67
C ILE A 191 -12.27 7.63 6.95
N LYS A 192 -12.32 7.61 5.62
CA LYS A 192 -13.19 8.47 4.82
C LYS A 192 -14.65 8.44 5.28
N GLY A 193 -15.15 7.28 5.64
CA GLY A 193 -16.53 7.10 6.16
C GLY A 193 -16.74 7.61 7.58
N PHE A 194 -15.67 7.97 8.30
CA PHE A 194 -15.74 8.44 9.70
C PHE A 194 -15.34 9.92 9.84
N ILE A 195 -15.01 10.60 8.73
CA ILE A 195 -14.71 12.03 8.77
C ILE A 195 -15.99 12.79 9.15
N GLY A 196 -15.91 13.55 10.26
CA GLY A 196 -17.08 14.23 10.85
C GLY A 196 -17.82 13.42 11.91
N ASP A 197 -17.40 12.17 12.21
CA ASP A 197 -17.95 11.41 13.34
C ASP A 197 -17.66 12.14 14.66
N SER A 198 -18.68 12.19 15.54
CA SER A 198 -18.60 12.91 16.81
C SER A 198 -17.62 12.31 17.82
N ARG A 199 -17.10 11.11 17.58
CA ARG A 199 -16.21 10.36 18.48
C ARG A 199 -14.73 10.59 18.23
N ILE A 200 -14.35 11.08 17.04
CA ILE A 200 -12.95 11.30 16.65
C ILE A 200 -12.71 12.69 16.09
N ASN A 201 -11.46 13.12 16.14
CA ASN A 201 -10.96 14.29 15.41
C ASN A 201 -9.83 13.88 14.49
N VAL A 202 -9.85 14.39 13.25
CA VAL A 202 -8.74 14.29 12.30
C VAL A 202 -7.88 15.52 12.46
N LEU A 203 -6.63 15.36 12.86
CA LEU A 203 -5.78 16.47 13.31
C LEU A 203 -4.73 16.91 12.29
N LEU A 204 -4.22 15.98 11.47
CA LEU A 204 -3.12 16.22 10.54
C LEU A 204 -3.22 15.27 9.34
N SER A 205 -2.80 15.72 8.18
CA SER A 205 -2.60 14.87 7.01
C SER A 205 -1.14 14.86 6.55
N SER A 206 -0.64 13.74 6.10
CA SER A 206 0.69 13.64 5.48
C SER A 206 0.76 14.37 4.13
N HIS A 207 -0.38 14.58 3.46
CA HIS A 207 -0.48 15.18 2.11
C HIS A 207 -1.71 16.07 2.01
N ASP A 208 -1.73 16.96 1.02
CA ASP A 208 -2.93 17.73 0.68
C ASP A 208 -4.02 16.79 0.12
N ILE A 209 -5.03 16.57 0.94
CA ILE A 209 -6.21 15.74 0.62
C ILE A 209 -7.45 16.58 0.30
N ARG A 210 -7.28 17.92 0.20
CA ARG A 210 -8.35 18.89 -0.07
C ARG A 210 -9.54 18.80 0.89
N ILE A 211 -9.30 18.39 2.14
CA ILE A 211 -10.31 18.42 3.20
C ILE A 211 -10.12 19.72 4.00
N LYS A 212 -11.13 20.57 3.95
CA LYS A 212 -11.09 21.87 4.64
C LYS A 212 -10.87 21.69 6.14
N GLY A 213 -9.92 22.45 6.68
CA GLY A 213 -9.64 22.50 8.12
C GLY A 213 -8.68 21.43 8.64
N ILE A 214 -8.18 20.52 7.79
CA ILE A 214 -7.14 19.58 8.17
C ILE A 214 -5.82 20.08 7.59
N PRO A 215 -4.86 20.51 8.45
CA PRO A 215 -3.53 20.94 7.99
C PRO A 215 -2.73 19.76 7.47
N THR A 216 -1.81 20.04 6.55
CA THR A 216 -0.84 19.06 6.07
C THR A 216 0.45 19.13 6.90
N TRP A 217 1.28 18.09 6.81
CA TRP A 217 2.55 18.06 7.51
C TRP A 217 3.44 19.27 7.16
N ASP A 218 3.58 19.57 5.87
CA ASP A 218 4.39 20.68 5.40
C ASP A 218 3.86 22.04 5.85
N THR A 219 2.55 22.26 5.90
CA THR A 219 1.96 23.49 6.44
C THR A 219 2.12 23.60 7.96
N GLN A 220 2.06 22.49 8.70
CA GLN A 220 2.17 22.47 10.15
C GLN A 220 3.62 22.66 10.63
N PHE A 221 4.57 22.00 9.96
CA PHE A 221 5.95 21.95 10.43
C PHE A 221 6.93 22.73 9.57
N ASN A 222 6.47 23.36 8.49
CA ASN A 222 7.29 24.08 7.51
C ASN A 222 8.45 23.23 6.96
N GLU A 223 8.17 21.95 6.74
CA GLU A 223 9.10 20.98 6.15
C GLU A 223 8.34 19.92 5.35
N ALA A 224 9.00 19.31 4.37
CA ALA A 224 8.42 18.23 3.60
C ALA A 224 8.15 17.00 4.49
N TYR A 225 7.04 16.30 4.24
CA TYR A 225 6.78 15.00 4.86
C TYR A 225 7.94 14.03 4.55
N PRO A 226 8.46 13.28 5.55
CA PRO A 226 9.73 12.56 5.40
C PRO A 226 9.74 11.48 4.34
N TYR A 227 8.58 10.96 3.92
CA TYR A 227 8.48 10.00 2.83
C TYR A 227 7.08 9.98 2.22
N GLN A 228 6.93 9.33 1.06
CA GLN A 228 5.62 9.13 0.43
C GLN A 228 5.28 7.65 0.33
N SER A 229 4.05 7.31 0.67
CA SER A 229 3.53 5.95 0.56
C SER A 229 2.93 5.73 -0.82
N TYR A 230 3.66 5.06 -1.69
CA TYR A 230 3.19 4.73 -3.05
C TYR A 230 2.56 3.34 -3.11
N ILE A 231 1.46 3.22 -3.86
CA ILE A 231 0.98 1.95 -4.38
C ILE A 231 1.54 1.80 -5.80
N CYS A 232 2.32 0.77 -6.03
CA CYS A 232 2.92 0.47 -7.33
C CYS A 232 2.53 -0.90 -7.82
N LEU A 233 2.57 -1.08 -9.15
CA LEU A 233 2.53 -2.38 -9.79
C LEU A 233 3.97 -2.85 -10.01
N VAL A 234 4.30 -3.99 -9.43
CA VAL A 234 5.65 -4.55 -9.40
C VAL A 234 5.66 -5.94 -10.00
N ILE A 235 6.70 -6.26 -10.73
CA ILE A 235 6.96 -7.58 -11.33
C ILE A 235 8.34 -8.10 -10.95
N ALA A 236 8.58 -9.38 -11.19
CA ALA A 236 9.94 -9.92 -11.18
C ALA A 236 10.72 -9.41 -12.40
N LYS A 237 12.00 -9.10 -12.22
CA LYS A 237 12.89 -8.78 -13.35
C LYS A 237 13.06 -9.96 -14.32
N SER A 238 12.88 -11.19 -13.85
CA SER A 238 12.91 -12.42 -14.65
C SER A 238 11.71 -12.57 -15.60
N MET A 239 10.65 -11.77 -15.45
CA MET A 239 9.50 -11.80 -16.35
C MET A 239 9.94 -11.53 -17.81
N SER A 240 9.38 -12.28 -18.77
CA SER A 240 9.72 -12.14 -20.18
C SER A 240 9.42 -10.73 -20.69
N ASN A 241 10.28 -10.19 -21.55
CA ASN A 241 10.07 -8.88 -22.16
C ASN A 241 8.78 -8.79 -22.99
N VAL A 242 8.34 -9.91 -23.57
CA VAL A 242 7.08 -9.98 -24.32
C VAL A 242 5.90 -9.76 -23.37
N THR A 243 5.89 -10.46 -22.23
CA THR A 243 4.85 -10.32 -21.20
C THR A 243 4.85 -8.93 -20.59
N LYS A 244 6.03 -8.38 -20.25
CA LYS A 244 6.18 -7.01 -19.73
C LYS A 244 5.55 -5.99 -20.67
N LYS A 245 5.93 -6.00 -21.96
CA LYS A 245 5.40 -5.08 -22.97
C LYS A 245 3.89 -5.19 -23.10
N LYS A 246 3.35 -6.42 -23.08
CA LYS A 246 1.91 -6.64 -23.11
C LYS A 246 1.23 -5.97 -21.93
N ILE A 247 1.71 -6.22 -20.70
CA ILE A 247 1.13 -5.67 -19.46
C ILE A 247 1.18 -4.14 -19.48
N VAL A 248 2.33 -3.54 -19.84
CA VAL A 248 2.48 -2.08 -19.94
C VAL A 248 1.49 -1.48 -20.93
N ASN A 249 1.34 -2.08 -22.11
CA ASN A 249 0.38 -1.60 -23.12
C ASN A 249 -1.07 -1.69 -22.62
N ASP A 250 -1.43 -2.76 -21.92
CA ASP A 250 -2.76 -2.94 -21.38
C ASP A 250 -3.03 -1.93 -20.26
N LEU A 251 -2.08 -1.73 -19.33
CA LEU A 251 -2.17 -0.75 -18.25
C LEU A 251 -2.26 0.70 -18.77
N ASN A 252 -1.50 1.05 -19.79
CA ASN A 252 -1.54 2.40 -20.37
C ASN A 252 -2.94 2.77 -20.89
N LYS A 253 -3.71 1.79 -21.42
CA LYS A 253 -5.10 2.00 -21.83
C LYS A 253 -6.00 2.31 -20.63
N VAL A 254 -5.82 1.58 -19.52
CA VAL A 254 -6.56 1.82 -18.29
C VAL A 254 -6.24 3.20 -17.70
N PHE A 255 -4.96 3.57 -17.63
CA PHE A 255 -4.51 4.83 -17.03
C PHE A 255 -4.83 6.07 -17.88
N ALA A 256 -4.99 5.91 -19.19
CA ALA A 256 -5.44 6.98 -20.08
C ALA A 256 -6.92 7.35 -19.87
N ASN A 257 -7.70 6.48 -19.22
CA ASN A 257 -9.10 6.74 -18.97
C ASN A 257 -9.28 7.74 -17.80
N ASN A 258 -10.03 8.82 -18.01
CA ASN A 258 -10.31 9.80 -16.97
C ASN A 258 -11.03 9.18 -15.75
N SER A 259 -11.89 8.18 -15.98
CA SER A 259 -12.57 7.46 -14.91
C SER A 259 -11.60 6.78 -13.93
N PHE A 260 -10.38 6.45 -14.36
CA PHE A 260 -9.34 5.89 -13.50
C PHE A 260 -8.91 6.89 -12.41
N LYS A 261 -8.63 8.13 -12.78
CA LYS A 261 -8.22 9.18 -11.82
C LYS A 261 -9.31 9.45 -10.79
N ASP A 262 -10.55 9.53 -11.25
CA ASP A 262 -11.71 9.76 -10.38
C ASP A 262 -11.93 8.58 -9.43
N ALA A 263 -11.77 7.34 -9.91
CA ALA A 263 -11.87 6.15 -9.07
C ALA A 263 -10.78 6.13 -8.00
N VAL A 264 -9.52 6.40 -8.36
CA VAL A 264 -8.40 6.50 -7.41
C VAL A 264 -8.70 7.53 -6.32
N PHE A 265 -9.15 8.73 -6.72
CA PHE A 265 -9.52 9.79 -5.78
C PHE A 265 -10.71 9.40 -4.89
N ASN A 266 -11.72 8.75 -5.47
CA ASN A 266 -12.87 8.25 -4.74
C ASN A 266 -12.53 7.15 -3.73
N LEU A 267 -11.43 6.42 -3.93
CA LEU A 267 -10.89 5.47 -2.97
C LEU A 267 -10.11 6.13 -1.82
N GLY A 268 -9.99 7.47 -1.80
CA GLY A 268 -9.20 8.18 -0.79
C GLY A 268 -7.70 8.12 -1.07
N LEU A 269 -7.31 7.97 -2.33
CA LEU A 269 -5.94 7.94 -2.81
C LEU A 269 -5.67 9.17 -3.69
N ILE A 270 -4.42 9.56 -3.82
CA ILE A 270 -4.01 10.63 -4.74
C ILE A 270 -3.50 9.98 -6.03
N PRO A 271 -4.18 10.17 -7.19
CA PRO A 271 -3.73 9.59 -8.44
C PRO A 271 -2.39 10.18 -8.87
N VAL A 272 -1.48 9.34 -9.33
CA VAL A 272 -0.17 9.73 -9.84
C VAL A 272 -0.16 9.56 -11.36
N ALA A 273 0.37 10.57 -12.07
CA ALA A 273 0.57 10.44 -13.52
C ALA A 273 1.75 9.49 -13.76
N THR A 274 1.46 8.35 -14.35
CA THR A 274 2.43 7.28 -14.51
C THR A 274 3.17 7.37 -15.85
N SER A 275 4.43 7.85 -15.84
CA SER A 275 5.43 7.35 -16.79
C SER A 275 6.40 6.47 -16.01
N GLU A 276 6.78 5.34 -16.56
CA GLU A 276 7.64 4.35 -15.93
C GLU A 276 8.92 4.96 -15.31
N VAL A 277 9.61 5.79 -16.07
CA VAL A 277 10.87 6.42 -15.62
C VAL A 277 10.66 7.40 -14.47
N TRP A 278 9.64 8.26 -14.55
CA TRP A 278 9.34 9.22 -13.50
C TRP A 278 8.91 8.50 -12.22
N SER A 279 8.02 7.53 -12.36
CA SER A 279 7.49 6.72 -11.26
C SER A 279 8.60 6.04 -10.47
N THR A 280 9.50 5.35 -11.17
CA THR A 280 10.62 4.64 -10.55
C THR A 280 11.54 5.60 -9.79
N ASN A 281 11.93 6.72 -10.38
CA ASN A 281 12.81 7.69 -9.73
C ASN A 281 12.17 8.33 -8.49
N ALA A 282 10.90 8.72 -8.56
CA ALA A 282 10.19 9.31 -7.43
C ALA A 282 10.07 8.31 -6.26
N VAL A 283 9.72 7.06 -6.56
CA VAL A 283 9.63 5.99 -5.56
C VAL A 283 10.99 5.70 -4.93
N LEU A 284 12.04 5.54 -5.73
CA LEU A 284 13.39 5.27 -5.22
C LEU A 284 13.91 6.42 -4.36
N LYS A 285 13.64 7.67 -4.74
CA LYS A 285 13.98 8.84 -3.92
C LYS A 285 13.25 8.81 -2.58
N SER A 286 11.95 8.53 -2.58
CA SER A 286 11.15 8.42 -1.34
C SER A 286 11.65 7.28 -0.46
N ASN A 287 12.00 6.12 -1.03
CA ASN A 287 12.54 5.00 -0.29
C ASN A 287 13.88 5.34 0.39
N LYS A 288 14.78 6.06 -0.29
CA LYS A 288 16.03 6.53 0.32
C LYS A 288 15.80 7.50 1.48
N LEU A 289 14.82 8.39 1.36
CA LEU A 289 14.44 9.30 2.45
C LEU A 289 13.91 8.53 3.66
N LEU A 290 13.08 7.51 3.42
CA LEU A 290 12.57 6.65 4.48
C LEU A 290 13.68 5.86 5.17
N GLU A 291 14.58 5.25 4.39
CA GLU A 291 15.75 4.52 4.93
C GLU A 291 16.62 5.44 5.81
N TYR A 292 16.91 6.64 5.29
CA TYR A 292 17.64 7.68 6.04
C TYR A 292 16.90 8.04 7.34
N PHE A 293 15.59 8.26 7.29
CA PHE A 293 14.78 8.58 8.46
C PHE A 293 14.85 7.47 9.53
N ILE A 294 14.62 6.21 9.13
CA ILE A 294 14.65 5.06 10.05
C ILE A 294 16.03 4.94 10.71
N THR A 295 17.11 5.08 9.92
CA THR A 295 18.48 4.89 10.39
C THR A 295 18.92 6.01 11.34
N ASN A 296 18.67 7.27 10.98
CA ASN A 296 19.13 8.42 11.77
C ASN A 296 18.34 8.66 13.05
N ASN A 297 17.04 8.35 13.05
CA ASN A 297 16.23 8.42 14.26
C ASN A 297 16.36 7.17 15.14
N LYS A 298 17.21 6.21 14.75
CA LYS A 298 17.49 4.98 15.51
C LYS A 298 16.20 4.26 15.89
N LEU A 299 15.22 4.21 14.98
CA LEU A 299 13.97 3.51 15.23
C LEU A 299 14.28 2.05 15.60
N ASN A 300 13.62 1.54 16.62
CA ASN A 300 13.96 0.23 17.20
C ASN A 300 13.50 -0.94 16.35
N ILE A 301 14.19 -1.17 15.21
CA ILE A 301 13.92 -2.28 14.29
C ILE A 301 14.05 -3.64 14.96
N SER A 302 14.92 -3.78 15.97
CA SER A 302 15.06 -5.03 16.71
C SER A 302 13.78 -5.40 17.45
N GLN A 303 13.07 -4.43 18.00
CA GLN A 303 11.75 -4.61 18.60
C GLN A 303 10.72 -5.06 17.56
N TRP A 304 10.74 -4.46 16.35
CA TRP A 304 9.85 -4.87 15.27
C TRP A 304 10.05 -6.33 14.87
N ARG A 305 11.31 -6.80 14.83
CA ARG A 305 11.66 -8.21 14.56
C ARG A 305 11.11 -9.19 15.59
N ILE A 306 11.12 -8.81 16.86
CA ILE A 306 10.62 -9.67 17.96
C ILE A 306 9.12 -9.90 17.78
N PHE A 307 8.34 -8.83 17.56
CA PHE A 307 6.90 -8.94 17.39
C PHE A 307 6.48 -9.73 16.15
N LEU A 308 7.20 -9.58 15.03
CA LEU A 308 6.87 -10.29 13.78
C LEU A 308 7.19 -11.80 13.81
N LYS A 309 7.87 -12.31 14.85
CA LYS A 309 8.03 -13.76 15.06
C LYS A 309 6.76 -14.42 15.59
N PHE A 310 5.83 -13.67 16.15
CA PHE A 310 4.59 -14.16 16.74
C PHE A 310 3.36 -14.00 15.81
N TYR A 311 3.56 -13.47 14.60
CA TYR A 311 2.56 -13.31 13.54
C TYR A 311 3.06 -13.91 12.21
#